data_5fc2dcfb8cf6ca8abb5e7ce0e4c0ac0b
#
_entry.id   5fc2dcfb8cf6ca8abb5e7ce0e4c0ac0b
#
_cell.length_a   1.000
_cell.length_b   1.000
_cell.length_c   1.000
_cell.angle_alpha   90.00
_cell.angle_beta   90.00
_cell.angle_gamma   90.00
#
_symmetry.space_group_name_H-M   'P 1'
#
loop_
_entity.id
_entity.type
_entity.pdbx_description
1 polymer ?
#
loop_
_entity_poly.entity_id
_entity_poly.type
_entity_poly.pdbx_seq_one_letter_code
_entity_poly.pdbx_strand_id
1 'polypeptide(L)'
;VALQIPYYDEGGLKRTCVGVSILYVIVTIVQGIKGITVLNVDTICSVVGVLGVLFMVSRIGKITLLFNADALGSIDEEHKKQNEILQGVLEISKTVQEESVKSSSLIGKLVETTNSVTGSMQEITTASGMNANSIEEQNTMTATIQDAIEETSERSKQMVDIAMNSNDSIQENMRVMDALKDQAEQITNTNHDVTEAMTKLQDKTKEVEEIAGMILNISSQTNLLALNASIESARAGEAGRGFAVVAEQIRQLAEQTKNSTEEITRITNELNANANDVVVSVEGSVQATEDQKEKILAASETFNLLNKNIGELVAHIEEVNKKVSGLSDSNNKIVVNCSQLSAATEEVTASAEQVHTLSEENLDVAKQVQNAVEKIHSTADDIKKFLQIGRAHV
;
A
#
# COMPACT_ATOMS: atom_id res chain seq x y z
N VAL A 1 35.62 11.49 -54.07
CA VAL A 1 36.26 12.76 -54.47
C VAL A 1 37.70 12.49 -54.80
N ALA A 2 38.50 11.81 -53.99
CA ALA A 2 39.95 11.53 -54.28
C ALA A 2 40.18 10.66 -55.51
N LEU A 3 39.24 9.87 -56.01
CA LEU A 3 39.36 9.01 -57.18
C LEU A 3 39.03 9.73 -58.52
N GLN A 4 38.46 10.94 -58.50
CA GLN A 4 38.08 11.69 -59.69
C GLN A 4 39.04 12.84 -60.05
N ILE A 5 40.04 13.07 -59.21
CA ILE A 5 41.07 14.10 -59.44
C ILE A 5 41.88 13.87 -60.71
N PRO A 6 42.20 12.63 -61.18
CA PRO A 6 42.98 12.41 -62.37
C PRO A 6 42.25 12.67 -63.70
N TYR A 7 40.91 12.66 -63.72
CA TYR A 7 40.12 12.87 -64.94
C TYR A 7 39.36 14.18 -64.81
N TYR A 8 39.96 15.25 -65.35
CA TYR A 8 39.49 16.59 -65.25
C TYR A 8 38.31 16.86 -66.19
N ASP A 9 37.07 16.63 -65.67
CA ASP A 9 35.86 17.15 -66.24
C ASP A 9 35.26 18.18 -65.29
N GLU A 10 35.18 19.45 -65.66
CA GLU A 10 34.67 20.56 -64.86
C GLU A 10 33.21 20.30 -64.43
N GLY A 11 32.45 19.61 -65.28
CA GLY A 11 31.05 19.24 -65.01
C GLY A 11 30.93 18.11 -63.99
N GLY A 12 31.82 17.12 -64.04
CA GLY A 12 31.81 15.96 -63.11
C GLY A 12 32.21 16.35 -61.69
N LEU A 13 33.26 17.20 -61.57
CA LEU A 13 33.71 17.67 -60.26
C LEU A 13 32.66 18.52 -59.54
N LYS A 14 31.99 19.44 -60.28
CA LYS A 14 30.85 20.21 -59.71
C LYS A 14 29.72 19.32 -59.24
N ARG A 15 29.31 18.30 -59.99
CA ARG A 15 28.23 17.38 -59.64
C ARG A 15 28.58 16.55 -58.41
N THR A 16 29.81 16.09 -58.30
CA THR A 16 30.26 15.28 -57.16
C THR A 16 30.38 16.13 -55.90
N CYS A 17 30.90 17.35 -56.00
CA CYS A 17 31.02 18.28 -54.87
C CYS A 17 29.63 18.72 -54.35
N VAL A 18 28.70 19.00 -55.25
CA VAL A 18 27.31 19.34 -54.86
C VAL A 18 26.62 18.10 -54.24
N GLY A 19 26.80 16.90 -54.81
CA GLY A 19 26.24 15.68 -54.28
C GLY A 19 26.73 15.34 -52.87
N VAL A 20 28.04 15.48 -52.63
CA VAL A 20 28.62 15.26 -51.30
C VAL A 20 28.17 16.34 -50.30
N SER A 21 28.08 17.60 -50.74
CA SER A 21 27.58 18.70 -49.89
C SER A 21 26.12 18.53 -49.52
N ILE A 22 25.27 18.11 -50.46
CA ILE A 22 23.84 17.83 -50.20
C ILE A 22 23.70 16.63 -49.24
N LEU A 23 24.44 15.55 -49.45
CA LEU A 23 24.43 14.38 -48.59
C LEU A 23 24.86 14.74 -47.15
N TYR A 24 25.88 15.57 -47.00
CA TYR A 24 26.41 16.02 -45.72
C TYR A 24 25.38 16.89 -44.97
N VAL A 25 24.73 17.82 -45.68
CA VAL A 25 23.66 18.67 -45.14
C VAL A 25 22.45 17.82 -44.69
N ILE A 26 22.04 16.82 -45.50
CA ILE A 26 20.95 15.91 -45.15
C ILE A 26 21.27 15.12 -43.89
N VAL A 27 22.50 14.59 -43.78
CA VAL A 27 22.93 13.83 -42.57
C VAL A 27 22.96 14.75 -41.35
N THR A 28 23.39 15.98 -41.46
CA THR A 28 23.42 16.95 -40.36
C THR A 28 22.02 17.35 -39.91
N ILE A 29 21.07 17.52 -40.83
CA ILE A 29 19.67 17.81 -40.54
C ILE A 29 18.98 16.62 -39.85
N VAL A 30 19.19 15.39 -40.34
CA VAL A 30 18.63 14.17 -39.75
C VAL A 30 19.17 13.92 -38.35
N GLN A 31 20.43 14.24 -38.08
CA GLN A 31 21.02 14.16 -36.74
C GLN A 31 20.47 15.25 -35.80
N GLY A 32 20.19 16.45 -36.31
CA GLY A 32 19.52 17.53 -35.56
C GLY A 32 18.08 17.20 -35.19
N ILE A 33 17.31 16.59 -36.07
CA ILE A 33 15.91 16.17 -35.83
C ILE A 33 15.85 15.03 -34.80
N LYS A 34 16.86 14.16 -34.74
CA LYS A 34 16.94 13.06 -33.76
C LYS A 34 17.47 13.49 -32.38
N GLY A 35 17.75 14.75 -32.16
CA GLY A 35 18.25 15.28 -30.87
C GLY A 35 19.70 14.85 -30.53
N ILE A 36 20.46 14.36 -31.50
CA ILE A 36 21.78 13.77 -31.30
C ILE A 36 22.89 14.85 -31.42
N THR A 37 22.61 15.99 -32.04
CA THR A 37 23.56 17.12 -32.11
C THR A 37 22.85 18.41 -31.69
N VAL A 38 23.39 19.07 -30.67
CA VAL A 38 23.14 20.48 -30.41
C VAL A 38 23.86 21.27 -31.51
N LEU A 39 23.17 22.18 -32.18
CA LEU A 39 23.78 23.11 -33.14
C LEU A 39 24.83 23.95 -32.39
N ASN A 40 26.05 23.45 -32.37
CA ASN A 40 27.20 24.16 -31.81
C ASN A 40 28.03 24.77 -32.93
N VAL A 41 28.72 25.87 -32.63
CA VAL A 41 29.60 26.63 -33.57
C VAL A 41 30.59 25.72 -34.29
N ASP A 42 31.04 24.64 -33.68
CA ASP A 42 31.97 23.66 -34.24
C ASP A 42 31.41 22.88 -35.42
N THR A 43 30.12 22.61 -35.49
CA THR A 43 29.48 21.92 -36.61
C THR A 43 29.41 22.85 -37.84
N ILE A 44 29.18 24.12 -37.61
CA ILE A 44 29.18 25.15 -38.68
C ILE A 44 30.57 25.35 -39.24
N CYS A 45 31.60 25.37 -38.39
CA CYS A 45 33.00 25.50 -38.81
C CYS A 45 33.48 24.28 -39.63
N SER A 46 33.08 23.05 -39.33
CA SER A 46 33.44 21.87 -40.09
C SER A 46 32.82 21.86 -41.50
N VAL A 47 31.56 22.32 -41.63
CA VAL A 47 30.89 22.48 -42.94
C VAL A 47 31.59 23.54 -43.82
N VAL A 48 31.96 24.66 -43.22
CA VAL A 48 32.69 25.74 -43.92
C VAL A 48 34.08 25.28 -44.35
N GLY A 49 34.79 24.49 -43.53
CA GLY A 49 36.12 23.93 -43.87
C GLY A 49 36.09 22.97 -45.07
N VAL A 50 35.11 22.04 -45.10
CA VAL A 50 34.95 21.10 -46.24
C VAL A 50 34.58 21.84 -47.54
N LEU A 51 33.68 22.85 -47.44
CA LEU A 51 33.31 23.71 -48.58
C LEU A 51 34.51 24.56 -49.07
N GLY A 52 35.38 25.01 -48.14
CA GLY A 52 36.61 25.73 -48.47
C GLY A 52 37.64 24.88 -49.27
N VAL A 53 37.84 23.62 -48.84
CA VAL A 53 38.70 22.68 -49.53
C VAL A 53 38.18 22.35 -50.96
N LEU A 54 36.88 22.12 -51.09
CA LEU A 54 36.18 21.84 -52.35
C LEU A 54 36.28 23.08 -53.34
N PHE A 55 36.13 24.27 -52.80
CA PHE A 55 36.33 25.53 -53.57
C PHE A 55 37.80 25.70 -54.04
N MET A 56 38.75 25.38 -53.17
CA MET A 56 40.16 25.43 -53.56
C MET A 56 40.51 24.41 -54.63
N VAL A 57 40.01 23.16 -54.56
CA VAL A 57 40.27 22.14 -55.62
C VAL A 57 39.65 22.60 -56.94
N SER A 58 38.46 23.21 -56.91
CA SER A 58 37.88 23.82 -58.11
C SER A 58 38.74 24.99 -58.70
N ARG A 59 39.40 25.78 -57.84
CA ARG A 59 40.25 26.89 -58.23
C ARG A 59 41.60 26.42 -58.83
N ILE A 60 42.19 25.40 -58.22
CA ILE A 60 43.42 24.78 -58.73
C ILE A 60 43.21 24.26 -60.16
N GLY A 61 42.11 23.58 -60.40
CA GLY A 61 41.78 23.10 -61.74
C GLY A 61 41.64 24.22 -62.78
N LYS A 62 41.01 25.31 -62.37
CA LYS A 62 40.88 26.47 -63.28
C LYS A 62 42.23 27.11 -63.69
N ILE A 63 43.13 27.16 -62.73
CA ILE A 63 44.52 27.73 -63.03
C ILE A 63 45.29 26.80 -63.92
N THR A 64 45.17 25.48 -63.83
CA THR A 64 45.89 24.51 -64.70
C THR A 64 45.38 24.58 -66.15
N LEU A 65 44.12 24.88 -66.36
CA LEU A 65 43.60 25.11 -67.76
C LEU A 65 44.06 26.38 -68.40
N LEU A 66 44.24 27.49 -67.68
CA LEU A 66 44.73 28.75 -68.17
C LEU A 66 46.19 28.65 -68.55
N PHE A 67 46.95 27.81 -67.85
CA PHE A 67 48.38 27.61 -68.12
C PHE A 67 48.70 26.95 -69.48
N ASN A 68 47.79 26.09 -69.97
CA ASN A 68 47.99 25.40 -71.27
C ASN A 68 47.59 26.22 -72.47
N ALA A 69 46.87 27.34 -72.34
CA ALA A 69 46.32 28.10 -73.43
C ALA A 69 47.28 29.27 -73.91
N ASP A 70 48.19 29.69 -73.09
CA ASP A 70 48.96 30.93 -73.34
C ASP A 70 50.44 30.71 -73.65
N ALA A 71 50.84 29.48 -74.00
CA ALA A 71 52.26 29.11 -74.25
C ALA A 71 52.89 29.63 -75.54
N LEU A 72 52.26 30.54 -76.24
CA LEU A 72 52.72 30.95 -77.56
C LEU A 72 52.82 32.49 -77.80
N GLY A 73 52.93 33.27 -76.78
CA GLY A 73 53.11 34.75 -76.94
C GLY A 73 54.46 35.25 -76.38
N SER A 74 55.07 36.19 -77.06
CA SER A 74 56.35 36.80 -76.85
C SER A 74 57.11 36.68 -75.53
N ILE A 75 58.36 36.35 -75.54
CA ILE A 75 59.29 35.96 -74.44
C ILE A 75 59.30 36.95 -73.26
N ASP A 76 59.05 38.22 -73.44
CA ASP A 76 59.11 39.24 -72.37
C ASP A 76 57.72 39.33 -71.58
N GLU A 77 56.65 39.15 -72.28
CA GLU A 77 55.28 39.03 -71.68
C GLU A 77 55.11 37.70 -71.02
N GLU A 78 55.72 36.64 -71.55
CA GLU A 78 55.81 35.33 -70.98
C GLU A 78 56.48 35.32 -69.61
N HIS A 79 57.67 35.99 -69.49
CA HIS A 79 58.33 36.04 -68.20
C HIS A 79 57.52 36.81 -67.11
N LYS A 80 56.82 37.88 -67.51
CA LYS A 80 55.99 38.61 -66.58
C LYS A 80 54.77 37.79 -66.19
N LYS A 81 54.11 37.17 -67.18
CA LYS A 81 52.99 36.24 -66.93
C LYS A 81 53.46 35.02 -66.15
N GLN A 82 54.64 34.47 -66.47
CA GLN A 82 55.21 33.36 -65.70
C GLN A 82 55.49 33.76 -64.24
N ASN A 83 56.02 34.96 -63.98
CA ASN A 83 56.26 35.43 -62.62
C ASN A 83 54.95 35.69 -61.87
N GLU A 84 53.91 36.25 -62.53
CA GLU A 84 52.57 36.43 -61.94
C GLU A 84 51.95 35.08 -61.64
N ILE A 85 52.07 34.10 -62.56
CA ILE A 85 51.62 32.75 -62.38
C ILE A 85 52.36 32.08 -61.22
N LEU A 86 53.68 32.20 -61.17
CA LEU A 86 54.50 31.65 -60.06
C LEU A 86 54.18 32.25 -58.73
N GLN A 87 53.89 33.55 -58.63
CA GLN A 87 53.44 34.21 -57.43
C GLN A 87 52.03 33.72 -57.03
N GLY A 88 51.14 33.61 -58.01
CA GLY A 88 49.77 33.08 -57.76
C GLY A 88 49.78 31.63 -57.26
N VAL A 89 50.67 30.78 -57.87
CA VAL A 89 50.78 29.36 -57.42
C VAL A 89 51.42 29.25 -56.02
N LEU A 90 52.38 30.12 -55.68
CA LEU A 90 52.99 30.20 -54.36
C LEU A 90 51.93 30.63 -53.31
N GLU A 91 51.09 31.60 -53.63
CA GLU A 91 50.03 32.07 -52.77
C GLU A 91 49.00 30.99 -52.57
N ILE A 92 48.59 30.27 -53.62
CA ILE A 92 47.70 29.13 -53.57
C ILE A 92 48.35 28.03 -52.72
N SER A 93 49.62 27.68 -52.95
CA SER A 93 50.34 26.66 -52.17
C SER A 93 50.33 27.02 -50.67
N LYS A 94 50.61 28.30 -50.37
CA LYS A 94 50.55 28.80 -48.97
C LYS A 94 49.11 28.62 -48.36
N THR A 95 48.11 29.03 -49.12
CA THR A 95 46.70 28.89 -48.67
C THR A 95 46.32 27.43 -48.45
N VAL A 96 46.74 26.51 -49.36
CA VAL A 96 46.55 25.08 -49.21
C VAL A 96 47.23 24.53 -47.95
N GLN A 97 48.47 24.99 -47.66
CA GLN A 97 49.16 24.62 -46.41
C GLN A 97 48.41 25.09 -45.17
N GLU A 98 47.98 26.36 -45.16
CA GLU A 98 47.25 26.95 -44.05
C GLU A 98 45.91 26.19 -43.77
N GLU A 99 45.15 25.90 -44.86
CA GLU A 99 43.87 25.16 -44.72
C GLU A 99 44.06 23.68 -44.39
N SER A 100 45.19 23.06 -44.82
CA SER A 100 45.57 21.70 -44.42
C SER A 100 45.87 21.62 -42.93
N VAL A 101 46.58 22.58 -42.34
CA VAL A 101 46.85 22.66 -40.90
C VAL A 101 45.58 22.84 -40.14
N LYS A 102 44.66 23.69 -40.61
CA LYS A 102 43.37 23.93 -40.00
C LYS A 102 42.46 22.67 -40.04
N SER A 103 42.44 21.99 -41.20
CA SER A 103 41.72 20.72 -41.36
C SER A 103 42.23 19.63 -40.41
N SER A 104 43.55 19.50 -40.27
CA SER A 104 44.17 18.57 -39.32
C SER A 104 43.77 18.86 -37.88
N SER A 105 43.70 20.14 -37.50
CA SER A 105 43.21 20.53 -36.17
C SER A 105 41.73 20.15 -35.95
N LEU A 106 40.87 20.30 -36.97
CA LEU A 106 39.45 19.93 -36.90
C LEU A 106 39.27 18.42 -36.80
N ILE A 107 40.09 17.64 -37.52
CA ILE A 107 40.09 16.17 -37.39
C ILE A 107 40.50 15.75 -35.98
N GLY A 108 41.51 16.41 -35.39
CA GLY A 108 41.89 16.13 -34.00
C GLY A 108 40.72 16.32 -33.03
N LYS A 109 39.95 17.42 -33.20
CA LYS A 109 38.73 17.65 -32.39
C LYS A 109 37.64 16.63 -32.66
N LEU A 110 37.45 16.19 -33.92
CA LEU A 110 36.51 15.16 -34.27
C LEU A 110 36.84 13.85 -33.55
N VAL A 111 38.10 13.44 -33.55
CA VAL A 111 38.57 12.23 -32.83
C VAL A 111 38.30 12.34 -31.33
N GLU A 112 38.64 13.47 -30.71
CA GLU A 112 38.37 13.70 -29.28
C GLU A 112 36.88 13.62 -28.96
N THR A 113 36.05 14.29 -29.76
CA THR A 113 34.57 14.26 -29.55
C THR A 113 34.01 12.85 -29.74
N THR A 114 34.49 12.12 -30.75
CA THR A 114 34.05 10.75 -31.04
C THR A 114 34.43 9.80 -29.89
N ASN A 115 35.64 9.94 -29.34
CA ASN A 115 36.05 9.17 -28.17
C ASN A 115 35.19 9.48 -26.94
N SER A 116 34.81 10.74 -26.73
CA SER A 116 33.90 11.14 -25.66
C SER A 116 32.53 10.53 -25.85
N VAL A 117 31.98 10.53 -27.06
CA VAL A 117 30.71 9.87 -27.41
C VAL A 117 30.76 8.36 -27.11
N THR A 118 31.86 7.70 -27.53
CA THR A 118 32.09 6.28 -27.25
C THR A 118 32.07 5.98 -25.74
N GLY A 119 32.77 6.81 -24.95
CA GLY A 119 32.77 6.69 -23.49
C GLY A 119 31.36 6.85 -22.91
N SER A 120 30.60 7.85 -23.36
CA SER A 120 29.22 8.07 -22.92
C SER A 120 28.30 6.92 -23.29
N MET A 121 28.47 6.29 -24.45
CA MET A 121 27.69 5.11 -24.86
C MET A 121 27.97 3.91 -23.95
N GLN A 122 29.22 3.72 -23.54
CA GLN A 122 29.60 2.67 -22.60
C GLN A 122 28.93 2.88 -21.21
N GLU A 123 28.86 4.13 -20.74
CA GLU A 123 28.15 4.48 -19.50
C GLU A 123 26.65 4.22 -19.63
N ILE A 124 26.03 4.58 -20.77
CA ILE A 124 24.62 4.32 -21.04
C ILE A 124 24.33 2.82 -21.06
N THR A 125 25.20 2.01 -21.71
CA THR A 125 25.04 0.55 -21.73
C THR A 125 25.11 -0.04 -20.31
N THR A 126 26.04 0.45 -19.50
CA THR A 126 26.17 0.03 -18.10
C THR A 126 24.93 0.42 -17.28
N ALA A 127 24.46 1.65 -17.42
CA ALA A 127 23.25 2.13 -16.75
C ALA A 127 22.00 1.36 -17.19
N SER A 128 21.90 1.02 -18.47
CA SER A 128 20.82 0.17 -19.00
C SER A 128 20.84 -1.24 -18.40
N GLY A 129 22.03 -1.82 -18.23
CA GLY A 129 22.19 -3.10 -17.52
C GLY A 129 21.74 -3.03 -16.05
N MET A 130 22.04 -1.94 -15.34
CA MET A 130 21.54 -1.72 -13.98
C MET A 130 20.02 -1.54 -13.95
N ASN A 131 19.46 -0.83 -14.95
CA ASN A 131 18.00 -0.70 -15.08
C ASN A 131 17.33 -2.06 -15.31
N ALA A 132 17.89 -2.92 -16.16
CA ALA A 132 17.36 -4.26 -16.39
C ALA A 132 17.31 -5.09 -15.09
N ASN A 133 18.38 -5.07 -14.30
CA ASN A 133 18.40 -5.74 -12.98
C ASN A 133 17.36 -5.15 -12.02
N SER A 134 17.21 -3.82 -11.98
CA SER A 134 16.22 -3.16 -11.13
C SER A 134 14.78 -3.51 -11.52
N ILE A 135 14.52 -3.70 -12.83
CA ILE A 135 13.22 -4.15 -13.35
C ILE A 135 12.94 -5.60 -12.90
N GLU A 136 13.93 -6.47 -12.92
CA GLU A 136 13.79 -7.85 -12.46
C GLU A 136 13.49 -7.92 -10.95
N GLU A 137 14.19 -7.12 -10.14
CA GLU A 137 13.90 -6.98 -8.71
C GLU A 137 12.48 -6.44 -8.50
N GLN A 138 12.06 -5.44 -9.28
CA GLN A 138 10.73 -4.84 -9.17
C GLN A 138 9.62 -5.83 -9.57
N ASN A 139 9.85 -6.67 -10.58
CA ASN A 139 8.93 -7.75 -10.93
C ASN A 139 8.78 -8.78 -9.80
N THR A 140 9.87 -9.14 -9.14
CA THR A 140 9.84 -10.02 -7.97
C THR A 140 9.07 -9.39 -6.81
N MET A 141 9.29 -8.09 -6.58
CA MET A 141 8.59 -7.34 -5.53
C MET A 141 7.08 -7.23 -5.82
N THR A 142 6.68 -6.97 -7.07
CA THR A 142 5.26 -6.91 -7.45
C THR A 142 4.56 -8.25 -7.32
N ALA A 143 5.24 -9.37 -7.59
CA ALA A 143 4.72 -10.70 -7.32
C ALA A 143 4.48 -10.92 -5.82
N THR A 144 5.45 -10.56 -4.97
CA THR A 144 5.30 -10.63 -3.50
C THR A 144 4.15 -9.75 -2.99
N ILE A 145 3.98 -8.54 -3.57
CA ILE A 145 2.86 -7.66 -3.24
C ILE A 145 1.53 -8.30 -3.64
N GLN A 146 1.48 -8.96 -4.80
CA GLN A 146 0.28 -9.65 -5.26
C GLN A 146 -0.13 -10.78 -4.30
N ASP A 147 0.81 -11.59 -3.85
CA ASP A 147 0.57 -12.65 -2.85
C ASP A 147 0.04 -12.05 -1.53
N ALA A 148 0.62 -10.94 -1.07
CA ALA A 148 0.16 -10.26 0.14
C ALA A 148 -1.25 -9.66 -0.01
N ILE A 149 -1.61 -9.15 -1.19
CA ILE A 149 -2.94 -8.69 -1.53
C ILE A 149 -3.95 -9.84 -1.45
N GLU A 150 -3.64 -10.99 -2.03
CA GLU A 150 -4.50 -12.19 -2.02
C GLU A 150 -4.68 -12.71 -0.59
N GLU A 151 -3.60 -12.82 0.18
CA GLU A 151 -3.67 -13.22 1.59
C GLU A 151 -4.51 -12.23 2.41
N THR A 152 -4.33 -10.92 2.23
CA THR A 152 -5.10 -9.91 2.95
C THR A 152 -6.58 -9.97 2.60
N SER A 153 -6.90 -10.20 1.32
CA SER A 153 -8.28 -10.38 0.85
C SER A 153 -8.93 -11.60 1.49
N GLU A 154 -8.23 -12.74 1.54
CA GLU A 154 -8.74 -13.95 2.16
C GLU A 154 -8.94 -13.79 3.67
N ARG A 155 -7.98 -13.17 4.37
CA ARG A 155 -8.11 -12.85 5.80
C ARG A 155 -9.27 -11.90 6.08
N SER A 156 -9.52 -10.93 5.18
CA SER A 156 -10.67 -10.03 5.30
C SER A 156 -12.00 -10.77 5.19
N LYS A 157 -12.12 -11.77 4.30
CA LYS A 157 -13.31 -12.62 4.23
C LYS A 157 -13.52 -13.41 5.52
N GLN A 158 -12.44 -14.02 6.02
CA GLN A 158 -12.50 -14.75 7.30
C GLN A 158 -12.92 -13.84 8.47
N MET A 159 -12.46 -12.59 8.49
CA MET A 159 -12.91 -11.61 9.50
C MET A 159 -14.40 -11.29 9.40
N VAL A 160 -14.96 -11.21 8.17
CA VAL A 160 -16.42 -11.05 7.99
C VAL A 160 -17.16 -12.23 8.57
N ASP A 161 -16.73 -13.46 8.27
CA ASP A 161 -17.36 -14.68 8.80
C ASP A 161 -17.30 -14.73 10.33
N ILE A 162 -16.18 -14.37 10.93
CA ILE A 162 -16.02 -14.27 12.39
C ILE A 162 -16.96 -13.20 12.97
N ALA A 163 -17.06 -12.05 12.30
CA ALA A 163 -17.96 -10.98 12.74
C ALA A 163 -19.42 -11.39 12.66
N MET A 164 -19.85 -12.10 11.61
CA MET A 164 -21.20 -12.65 11.48
C MET A 164 -21.50 -13.67 12.59
N ASN A 165 -20.61 -14.63 12.81
CA ASN A 165 -20.76 -15.62 13.88
C ASN A 165 -20.80 -14.96 15.27
N SER A 166 -20.01 -13.91 15.48
CA SER A 166 -20.02 -13.13 16.73
C SER A 166 -21.36 -12.41 16.91
N ASN A 167 -21.88 -11.83 15.82
CA ASN A 167 -23.19 -11.18 15.83
C ASN A 167 -24.30 -12.17 16.22
N ASP A 168 -24.31 -13.35 15.60
CA ASP A 168 -25.29 -14.39 15.91
C ASP A 168 -25.21 -14.82 17.39
N SER A 169 -24.00 -14.96 17.92
CA SER A 169 -23.77 -15.26 19.33
C SER A 169 -24.26 -14.14 20.24
N ILE A 170 -24.09 -12.88 19.88
CA ILE A 170 -24.61 -11.72 20.63
C ILE A 170 -26.11 -11.72 20.60
N GLN A 171 -26.77 -11.96 19.47
CA GLN A 171 -28.23 -12.04 19.36
C GLN A 171 -28.80 -13.14 20.23
N GLU A 172 -28.17 -14.31 20.29
CA GLU A 172 -28.60 -15.40 21.16
C GLU A 172 -28.43 -15.04 22.63
N ASN A 173 -27.30 -14.42 23.01
CA ASN A 173 -27.10 -13.93 24.38
C ASN A 173 -28.15 -12.87 24.79
N MET A 174 -28.55 -11.99 23.89
CA MET A 174 -29.61 -11.00 24.12
C MET A 174 -30.95 -11.72 24.42
N ARG A 175 -31.30 -12.78 23.66
CA ARG A 175 -32.52 -13.61 23.95
C ARG A 175 -32.41 -14.27 25.30
N VAL A 176 -31.23 -14.76 25.69
CA VAL A 176 -31.01 -15.33 27.02
C VAL A 176 -31.22 -14.27 28.11
N MET A 177 -30.74 -13.04 27.91
CA MET A 177 -30.95 -11.94 28.86
C MET A 177 -32.43 -11.59 29.02
N ASP A 178 -33.20 -11.55 27.92
CA ASP A 178 -34.64 -11.33 27.97
C ASP A 178 -35.34 -12.45 28.73
N ALA A 179 -35.01 -13.72 28.48
CA ALA A 179 -35.56 -14.86 29.22
C ALA A 179 -35.21 -14.83 30.70
N LEU A 180 -33.99 -14.43 31.07
CA LEU A 180 -33.59 -14.26 32.48
C LEU A 180 -34.36 -13.12 33.18
N LYS A 181 -34.64 -12.04 32.46
CA LYS A 181 -35.44 -10.92 32.93
C LYS A 181 -36.87 -11.41 33.27
N ASP A 182 -37.51 -12.14 32.34
CA ASP A 182 -38.84 -12.71 32.54
C ASP A 182 -38.85 -13.69 33.72
N GLN A 183 -37.81 -14.50 33.84
CA GLN A 183 -37.66 -15.44 34.96
C GLN A 183 -37.51 -14.71 36.32
N ALA A 184 -36.74 -13.62 36.37
CA ALA A 184 -36.61 -12.80 37.58
C ALA A 184 -37.93 -12.16 37.97
N GLU A 185 -38.75 -11.76 37.01
CA GLU A 185 -40.10 -11.22 37.27
C GLU A 185 -41.01 -12.31 37.82
N GLN A 186 -40.98 -13.53 37.27
CA GLN A 186 -41.73 -14.67 37.80
C GLN A 186 -41.33 -15.01 39.24
N ILE A 187 -40.02 -14.99 39.55
CA ILE A 187 -39.54 -15.22 40.94
C ILE A 187 -40.06 -14.13 41.87
N THR A 188 -40.09 -12.88 41.45
CA THR A 188 -40.61 -11.76 42.23
C THR A 188 -42.10 -11.98 42.54
N ASN A 189 -42.90 -12.39 41.56
CA ASN A 189 -44.32 -12.69 41.72
C ASN A 189 -44.53 -13.89 42.65
N THR A 190 -43.75 -14.96 42.47
CA THR A 190 -43.81 -16.14 43.35
C THR A 190 -43.50 -15.81 44.82
N ASN A 191 -42.43 -14.98 45.02
CA ASN A 191 -42.08 -14.50 46.36
C ASN A 191 -43.19 -13.67 47.00
N HIS A 192 -43.90 -12.87 46.23
CA HIS A 192 -45.06 -12.13 46.68
C HIS A 192 -46.18 -13.08 47.14
N ASP A 193 -46.49 -14.09 46.31
CA ASP A 193 -47.52 -15.09 46.64
C ASP A 193 -47.21 -15.87 47.95
N VAL A 194 -45.88 -16.25 48.08
CA VAL A 194 -45.42 -16.93 49.32
C VAL A 194 -45.59 -16.02 50.54
N THR A 195 -45.23 -14.74 50.42
CA THR A 195 -45.37 -13.76 51.51
C THR A 195 -46.85 -13.60 51.92
N GLU A 196 -47.75 -13.50 50.93
CA GLU A 196 -49.21 -13.44 51.20
C GLU A 196 -49.71 -14.72 51.88
N ALA A 197 -49.29 -15.91 51.45
CA ALA A 197 -49.62 -17.18 52.04
C ALA A 197 -49.11 -17.28 53.48
N MET A 198 -47.89 -16.82 53.77
CA MET A 198 -47.35 -16.84 55.16
C MET A 198 -48.09 -15.85 56.04
N THR A 199 -48.47 -14.69 55.55
CA THR A 199 -49.30 -13.73 56.29
C THR A 199 -50.68 -14.35 56.68
N LYS A 200 -51.31 -14.99 55.69
CA LYS A 200 -52.57 -15.73 55.96
C LYS A 200 -52.38 -16.84 56.97
N LEU A 201 -51.29 -17.57 56.98
CA LEU A 201 -50.92 -18.59 57.93
C LEU A 201 -50.76 -17.97 59.34
N GLN A 202 -50.05 -16.86 59.48
CA GLN A 202 -49.89 -16.13 60.75
C GLN A 202 -51.30 -15.70 61.35
N ASP A 203 -52.17 -15.17 60.48
CA ASP A 203 -53.47 -14.77 60.89
C ASP A 203 -54.29 -15.99 61.41
N LYS A 204 -54.20 -17.13 60.70
CA LYS A 204 -54.90 -18.36 61.14
C LYS A 204 -54.28 -18.99 62.38
N THR A 205 -53.01 -18.96 62.55
CA THR A 205 -52.35 -19.42 63.79
C THR A 205 -52.76 -18.58 65.00
N LYS A 206 -52.90 -17.26 64.79
CA LYS A 206 -53.44 -16.36 65.87
C LYS A 206 -54.87 -16.67 66.23
N GLU A 207 -55.77 -16.95 65.27
CA GLU A 207 -57.13 -17.39 65.55
C GLU A 207 -57.15 -18.71 66.40
N VAL A 208 -56.27 -19.66 66.04
CA VAL A 208 -56.14 -20.92 66.80
C VAL A 208 -55.61 -20.66 68.21
N GLU A 209 -54.63 -19.74 68.39
CA GLU A 209 -54.13 -19.36 69.72
C GLU A 209 -55.22 -18.74 70.59
N GLU A 210 -56.08 -17.87 70.02
CA GLU A 210 -57.25 -17.30 70.76
C GLU A 210 -58.27 -18.40 71.20
N ILE A 211 -58.55 -19.37 70.30
CA ILE A 211 -59.41 -20.49 70.60
C ILE A 211 -58.80 -21.40 71.70
N ALA A 212 -57.49 -21.67 71.56
CA ALA A 212 -56.80 -22.44 72.62
C ALA A 212 -56.80 -21.73 73.96
N GLY A 213 -56.67 -20.41 73.99
CA GLY A 213 -56.82 -19.59 75.21
C GLY A 213 -58.18 -19.70 75.85
N MET A 214 -59.24 -19.70 75.03
CA MET A 214 -60.60 -19.91 75.50
C MET A 214 -60.80 -21.32 76.09
N ILE A 215 -60.30 -22.38 75.41
CA ILE A 215 -60.37 -23.76 75.87
C ILE A 215 -59.60 -23.92 77.19
N LEU A 216 -58.45 -23.31 77.34
CA LEU A 216 -57.65 -23.32 78.55
C LEU A 216 -58.42 -22.72 79.74
N ASN A 217 -59.09 -21.58 79.49
CA ASN A 217 -59.93 -20.95 80.50
C ASN A 217 -61.12 -21.84 80.89
N ILE A 218 -61.84 -22.45 79.92
CA ILE A 218 -62.96 -23.38 80.18
C ILE A 218 -62.48 -24.60 80.97
N SER A 219 -61.35 -25.16 80.59
CA SER A 219 -60.74 -26.30 81.27
C SER A 219 -60.38 -25.95 82.73
N SER A 220 -59.79 -24.78 82.94
CA SER A 220 -59.41 -24.29 84.26
C SER A 220 -60.67 -24.09 85.16
N GLN A 221 -61.75 -23.51 84.59
CA GLN A 221 -63.01 -23.34 85.26
C GLN A 221 -63.69 -24.69 85.57
N THR A 222 -63.64 -25.64 84.59
CA THR A 222 -64.18 -26.99 84.77
C THR A 222 -63.39 -27.74 85.84
N ASN A 223 -62.08 -27.60 85.89
CA ASN A 223 -61.28 -28.21 86.95
C ASN A 223 -61.61 -27.66 88.34
N LEU A 224 -61.84 -26.32 88.44
CA LEU A 224 -62.31 -25.71 89.69
C LEU A 224 -63.73 -26.17 90.10
N LEU A 225 -64.65 -26.26 89.10
CA LEU A 225 -66.00 -26.77 89.35
C LEU A 225 -65.98 -28.22 89.79
N ALA A 226 -65.17 -29.06 89.18
CA ALA A 226 -64.98 -30.45 89.52
C ALA A 226 -64.34 -30.63 90.89
N LEU A 227 -63.37 -29.79 91.23
CA LEU A 227 -62.79 -29.78 92.58
C LEU A 227 -63.82 -29.41 93.66
N ASN A 228 -64.61 -28.36 93.42
CA ASN A 228 -65.70 -27.97 94.34
C ASN A 228 -66.74 -29.08 94.49
N ALA A 229 -67.14 -29.76 93.39
CA ALA A 229 -68.04 -30.89 93.42
C ALA A 229 -67.44 -32.09 94.16
N SER A 230 -66.14 -32.37 94.01
CA SER A 230 -65.42 -33.40 94.77
C SER A 230 -65.46 -33.12 96.30
N ILE A 231 -65.23 -31.84 96.65
CA ILE A 231 -65.24 -31.42 98.08
C ILE A 231 -66.62 -31.58 98.65
N GLU A 232 -67.67 -31.14 97.95
CA GLU A 232 -69.05 -31.22 98.47
C GLU A 232 -69.54 -32.67 98.46
N SER A 233 -69.15 -33.51 97.54
CA SER A 233 -69.41 -34.95 97.51
C SER A 233 -68.71 -35.68 98.68
N ALA A 234 -67.54 -35.30 99.07
CA ALA A 234 -66.83 -35.82 100.27
C ALA A 234 -67.60 -35.37 101.57
N ARG A 235 -68.19 -34.20 101.57
CA ARG A 235 -68.93 -33.64 102.66
C ARG A 235 -70.30 -34.35 102.92
N ALA A 236 -70.88 -34.92 101.81
CA ALA A 236 -72.14 -35.69 101.87
C ALA A 236 -71.91 -37.15 102.34
N GLY A 237 -70.70 -37.59 102.65
CA GLY A 237 -70.37 -38.92 103.19
C GLY A 237 -70.74 -40.05 102.22
N GLU A 238 -71.33 -41.16 102.77
CA GLU A 238 -71.65 -42.34 101.94
C GLU A 238 -72.67 -42.03 100.79
N ALA A 239 -73.63 -41.04 100.95
CA ALA A 239 -74.57 -40.64 99.94
C ALA A 239 -73.91 -39.92 98.70
N GLY A 240 -72.73 -39.32 98.89
CA GLY A 240 -71.98 -38.59 97.85
C GLY A 240 -70.92 -39.39 97.07
N ARG A 241 -70.70 -40.65 97.42
CA ARG A 241 -69.62 -41.47 96.94
C ARG A 241 -69.59 -41.67 95.43
N GLY A 242 -70.74 -41.86 94.73
CA GLY A 242 -70.85 -41.96 93.31
C GLY A 242 -70.55 -40.63 92.60
N PHE A 243 -71.03 -39.51 93.21
CA PHE A 243 -70.70 -38.15 92.68
C PHE A 243 -69.25 -37.76 92.80
N ALA A 244 -68.57 -38.19 93.89
CA ALA A 244 -67.18 -37.93 94.09
C ALA A 244 -66.31 -38.60 93.01
N VAL A 245 -66.65 -39.81 92.56
CA VAL A 245 -65.95 -40.52 91.46
C VAL A 245 -66.12 -39.77 90.11
N VAL A 246 -67.36 -39.29 89.81
CA VAL A 246 -67.66 -38.53 88.61
C VAL A 246 -66.96 -37.18 88.65
N ALA A 247 -66.96 -36.49 89.78
CA ALA A 247 -66.23 -35.21 89.90
C ALA A 247 -64.73 -35.38 89.75
N GLU A 248 -64.11 -36.43 90.28
CA GLU A 248 -62.70 -36.70 90.06
C GLU A 248 -62.39 -37.07 88.62
N GLN A 249 -63.26 -37.80 87.91
CA GLN A 249 -63.13 -38.07 86.49
C GLN A 249 -63.25 -36.79 85.66
N ILE A 250 -64.17 -35.87 85.95
CA ILE A 250 -64.31 -34.58 85.31
C ILE A 250 -63.00 -33.75 85.55
N ARG A 251 -62.50 -33.77 86.80
CA ARG A 251 -61.24 -33.07 87.13
C ARG A 251 -60.06 -33.57 86.32
N GLN A 252 -59.92 -34.93 86.20
CA GLN A 252 -58.88 -35.53 85.38
C GLN A 252 -59.04 -35.17 83.87
N LEU A 253 -60.27 -35.15 83.36
CA LEU A 253 -60.57 -34.81 81.99
C LEU A 253 -60.23 -33.32 81.71
N ALA A 254 -60.54 -32.42 82.67
CA ALA A 254 -60.19 -31.00 82.59
C ALA A 254 -58.67 -30.79 82.61
N GLU A 255 -57.97 -31.55 83.49
CA GLU A 255 -56.48 -31.51 83.51
C GLU A 255 -55.86 -32.00 82.19
N GLN A 256 -56.36 -33.10 81.58
CA GLN A 256 -55.97 -33.59 80.29
C GLN A 256 -56.24 -32.57 79.17
N THR A 257 -57.41 -31.94 79.19
CA THR A 257 -57.80 -30.93 78.23
C THR A 257 -56.89 -29.73 78.33
N LYS A 258 -56.53 -29.28 79.52
CA LYS A 258 -55.59 -28.22 79.81
C LYS A 258 -54.20 -28.53 79.14
N ASN A 259 -53.66 -29.73 79.50
CA ASN A 259 -52.35 -30.14 78.99
C ASN A 259 -52.30 -30.22 77.44
N SER A 260 -53.40 -30.78 76.86
CA SER A 260 -53.48 -30.83 75.36
C SER A 260 -53.62 -29.46 74.76
N THR A 261 -54.27 -28.50 75.41
CA THR A 261 -54.39 -27.12 74.92
C THR A 261 -53.08 -26.34 75.06
N GLU A 262 -52.32 -26.55 76.13
CA GLU A 262 -50.98 -26.01 76.29
C GLU A 262 -50.04 -26.50 75.17
N GLU A 263 -50.13 -27.79 74.80
CA GLU A 263 -49.36 -28.35 73.64
C GLU A 263 -49.79 -27.75 72.30
N ILE A 264 -51.14 -27.53 72.07
CA ILE A 264 -51.60 -26.81 70.87
C ILE A 264 -51.04 -25.40 70.83
N THR A 265 -51.01 -24.66 71.93
CA THR A 265 -50.43 -23.31 72.01
C THR A 265 -48.94 -23.34 71.69
N ARG A 266 -48.20 -24.32 72.20
CA ARG A 266 -46.75 -24.51 71.86
C ARG A 266 -46.53 -24.72 70.37
N ILE A 267 -47.33 -25.66 69.77
CA ILE A 267 -47.22 -25.93 68.32
C ILE A 267 -47.63 -24.72 67.51
N THR A 268 -48.60 -23.96 67.87
CA THR A 268 -49.07 -22.75 67.20
C THR A 268 -48.01 -21.67 67.23
N ASN A 269 -47.33 -21.50 68.38
CA ASN A 269 -46.22 -20.57 68.52
C ASN A 269 -44.98 -20.98 67.61
N GLU A 270 -44.71 -22.29 67.57
CA GLU A 270 -43.67 -22.82 66.67
C GLU A 270 -44.01 -22.59 65.18
N LEU A 271 -45.27 -22.80 64.77
CA LEU A 271 -45.77 -22.51 63.43
C LEU A 271 -45.64 -21.03 63.09
N ASN A 272 -45.96 -20.14 64.03
CA ASN A 272 -45.82 -18.69 63.80
C ASN A 272 -44.36 -18.25 63.65
N ALA A 273 -43.48 -18.83 64.50
CA ALA A 273 -42.03 -18.59 64.35
C ALA A 273 -41.51 -19.08 63.01
N ASN A 274 -41.83 -20.29 62.59
CA ASN A 274 -41.44 -20.84 61.29
C ASN A 274 -41.99 -20.02 60.12
N ALA A 275 -43.25 -19.53 60.20
CA ALA A 275 -43.86 -18.66 59.20
C ALA A 275 -43.03 -17.32 59.05
N ASN A 276 -42.63 -16.79 60.21
CA ASN A 276 -41.81 -15.57 60.22
C ASN A 276 -40.42 -15.80 59.58
N ASP A 277 -39.78 -16.92 59.90
CA ASP A 277 -38.47 -17.28 59.30
C ASP A 277 -38.61 -17.46 57.79
N VAL A 278 -39.73 -17.98 57.29
CA VAL A 278 -39.96 -18.05 55.82
C VAL A 278 -40.09 -16.63 55.23
N VAL A 279 -40.87 -15.75 55.91
CA VAL A 279 -41.00 -14.34 55.43
C VAL A 279 -39.60 -13.65 55.31
N VAL A 280 -38.80 -13.78 56.36
CA VAL A 280 -37.45 -13.22 56.34
C VAL A 280 -36.58 -13.81 55.19
N SER A 281 -36.70 -15.13 54.96
CA SER A 281 -35.99 -15.79 53.85
C SER A 281 -36.47 -15.32 52.47
N VAL A 282 -37.75 -15.06 52.32
CA VAL A 282 -38.36 -14.54 51.10
C VAL A 282 -37.94 -13.08 50.87
N GLU A 283 -37.86 -12.24 51.91
CA GLU A 283 -37.32 -10.88 51.79
C GLU A 283 -35.87 -10.90 51.26
N GLY A 284 -35.03 -11.81 51.78
CA GLY A 284 -33.68 -12.03 51.24
C GLY A 284 -33.69 -12.48 49.78
N SER A 285 -34.61 -13.32 49.37
CA SER A 285 -34.80 -13.78 47.99
C SER A 285 -35.24 -12.63 47.06
N VAL A 286 -36.14 -11.76 47.51
CA VAL A 286 -36.57 -10.56 46.77
C VAL A 286 -35.40 -9.63 46.53
N GLN A 287 -34.60 -9.35 47.56
CA GLN A 287 -33.40 -8.51 47.40
C GLN A 287 -32.41 -9.10 46.40
N ALA A 288 -32.12 -10.40 46.51
CA ALA A 288 -31.22 -11.09 45.57
C ALA A 288 -31.75 -11.07 44.13
N THR A 289 -33.07 -11.14 43.93
CA THR A 289 -33.70 -11.06 42.60
C THR A 289 -33.59 -9.64 42.01
N GLU A 290 -33.72 -8.60 42.83
CA GLU A 290 -33.55 -7.22 42.40
C GLU A 290 -32.08 -6.95 41.97
N ASP A 291 -31.10 -7.39 42.77
CA ASP A 291 -29.68 -7.34 42.42
C ASP A 291 -29.38 -8.12 41.11
N GLN A 292 -30.09 -9.25 40.91
CA GLN A 292 -29.98 -10.04 39.67
C GLN A 292 -30.53 -9.28 38.47
N LYS A 293 -31.70 -8.60 38.60
CA LYS A 293 -32.28 -7.76 37.55
C LYS A 293 -31.32 -6.65 37.12
N GLU A 294 -30.69 -5.96 38.07
CA GLU A 294 -29.72 -4.92 37.77
C GLU A 294 -28.54 -5.46 36.92
N LYS A 295 -28.02 -6.65 37.30
CA LYS A 295 -26.94 -7.32 36.55
C LYS A 295 -27.36 -7.75 35.15
N ILE A 296 -28.60 -8.23 34.99
CA ILE A 296 -29.18 -8.60 33.68
C ILE A 296 -29.29 -7.37 32.79
N LEU A 297 -29.77 -6.24 33.31
CA LEU A 297 -29.83 -4.98 32.54
C LEU A 297 -28.45 -4.49 32.10
N ALA A 298 -27.45 -4.50 32.99
CA ALA A 298 -26.09 -4.14 32.67
C ALA A 298 -25.45 -5.06 31.59
N ALA A 299 -25.71 -6.37 31.69
CA ALA A 299 -25.29 -7.34 30.69
C ALA A 299 -25.96 -7.09 29.33
N SER A 300 -27.27 -6.82 29.31
CA SER A 300 -28.01 -6.50 28.09
C SER A 300 -27.50 -5.24 27.42
N GLU A 301 -27.18 -4.20 28.19
CA GLU A 301 -26.55 -2.97 27.64
C GLU A 301 -25.19 -3.26 27.05
N THR A 302 -24.37 -4.11 27.70
CA THR A 302 -23.06 -4.54 27.18
C THR A 302 -23.21 -5.30 25.87
N PHE A 303 -24.17 -6.19 25.72
CA PHE A 303 -24.42 -6.90 24.46
C PHE A 303 -24.89 -5.96 23.34
N ASN A 304 -25.70 -4.94 23.66
CA ASN A 304 -26.08 -3.92 22.70
C ASN A 304 -24.86 -3.11 22.20
N LEU A 305 -23.93 -2.77 23.10
CA LEU A 305 -22.69 -2.12 22.73
C LEU A 305 -21.81 -3.02 21.86
N LEU A 306 -21.69 -4.31 22.22
CA LEU A 306 -20.96 -5.29 21.41
C LEU A 306 -21.55 -5.43 20.01
N ASN A 307 -22.89 -5.48 19.90
CA ASN A 307 -23.57 -5.53 18.61
C ASN A 307 -23.23 -4.33 17.72
N LYS A 308 -23.20 -3.13 18.30
CA LYS A 308 -22.78 -1.91 17.61
C LYS A 308 -21.31 -2.01 17.15
N ASN A 309 -20.41 -2.46 18.03
CA ASN A 309 -18.99 -2.60 17.72
C ASN A 309 -18.73 -3.61 16.58
N ILE A 310 -19.49 -4.70 16.54
CA ILE A 310 -19.44 -5.66 15.43
C ILE A 310 -19.88 -5.01 14.13
N GLY A 311 -20.94 -4.18 14.14
CA GLY A 311 -21.35 -3.43 12.96
C GLY A 311 -20.27 -2.48 12.45
N GLU A 312 -19.59 -1.76 13.34
CA GLU A 312 -18.45 -0.89 12.99
C GLU A 312 -17.27 -1.71 12.46
N LEU A 313 -16.99 -2.88 13.05
CA LEU A 313 -15.94 -3.79 12.56
C LEU A 313 -16.21 -4.25 11.13
N VAL A 314 -17.43 -4.65 10.80
CA VAL A 314 -17.79 -5.04 9.42
C VAL A 314 -17.58 -3.88 8.45
N ALA A 315 -17.98 -2.66 8.80
CA ALA A 315 -17.77 -1.49 7.98
C ALA A 315 -16.27 -1.20 7.73
N HIS A 316 -15.42 -1.37 8.75
CA HIS A 316 -13.98 -1.24 8.60
C HIS A 316 -13.37 -2.33 7.71
N ILE A 317 -13.87 -3.57 7.80
CA ILE A 317 -13.42 -4.66 6.92
C ILE A 317 -13.79 -4.36 5.45
N GLU A 318 -14.97 -3.82 5.19
CA GLU A 318 -15.36 -3.38 3.85
C GLU A 318 -14.43 -2.28 3.30
N GLU A 319 -14.05 -1.31 4.15
CA GLU A 319 -13.07 -0.30 3.77
C GLU A 319 -11.70 -0.91 3.47
N VAL A 320 -11.24 -1.88 4.27
CA VAL A 320 -10.01 -2.63 4.00
C VAL A 320 -10.10 -3.33 2.64
N ASN A 321 -11.18 -4.03 2.34
CA ASN A 321 -11.38 -4.70 1.06
C ASN A 321 -11.33 -3.73 -0.12
N LYS A 322 -11.92 -2.55 0.02
CA LYS A 322 -11.83 -1.50 -1.01
C LYS A 322 -10.38 -1.03 -1.22
N LYS A 323 -9.61 -0.86 -0.15
CA LYS A 323 -8.20 -0.47 -0.23
C LYS A 323 -7.35 -1.58 -0.86
N VAL A 324 -7.60 -2.83 -0.52
CA VAL A 324 -6.95 -4.01 -1.11
C VAL A 324 -7.20 -4.10 -2.61
N SER A 325 -8.44 -3.86 -3.06
CA SER A 325 -8.76 -3.77 -4.50
C SER A 325 -7.99 -2.63 -5.19
N GLY A 326 -7.91 -1.44 -4.57
CA GLY A 326 -7.13 -0.33 -5.11
C GLY A 326 -5.62 -0.60 -5.16
N LEU A 327 -5.10 -1.38 -4.20
CA LEU A 327 -3.71 -1.86 -4.21
C LEU A 327 -3.47 -2.83 -5.36
N SER A 328 -4.39 -3.76 -5.62
CA SER A 328 -4.32 -4.69 -6.75
C SER A 328 -4.25 -3.96 -8.09
N ASP A 329 -5.12 -2.97 -8.30
CA ASP A 329 -5.10 -2.13 -9.50
C ASP A 329 -3.79 -1.37 -9.66
N SER A 330 -3.24 -0.87 -8.55
CA SER A 330 -1.96 -0.15 -8.55
C SER A 330 -0.79 -1.08 -8.84
N ASN A 331 -0.79 -2.27 -8.25
CA ASN A 331 0.21 -3.30 -8.49
C ASN A 331 0.22 -3.75 -9.96
N ASN A 332 -0.97 -3.97 -10.54
CA ASN A 332 -1.09 -4.30 -11.97
C ASN A 332 -0.52 -3.19 -12.88
N LYS A 333 -0.73 -1.93 -12.53
CA LYS A 333 -0.12 -0.80 -13.27
C LYS A 333 1.40 -0.82 -13.15
N ILE A 334 1.96 -1.15 -11.99
CA ILE A 334 3.42 -1.28 -11.82
C ILE A 334 3.96 -2.39 -12.73
N VAL A 335 3.30 -3.55 -12.79
CA VAL A 335 3.69 -4.66 -13.69
C VAL A 335 3.72 -4.20 -15.16
N VAL A 336 2.68 -3.49 -15.60
CA VAL A 336 2.64 -2.94 -16.98
C VAL A 336 3.77 -1.94 -17.20
N ASN A 337 4.03 -1.06 -16.24
CA ASN A 337 5.12 -0.07 -16.34
C ASN A 337 6.49 -0.76 -16.38
N CYS A 338 6.70 -1.81 -15.59
CA CYS A 338 7.93 -2.61 -15.63
C CYS A 338 8.16 -3.22 -17.02
N SER A 339 7.11 -3.76 -17.65
CA SER A 339 7.18 -4.30 -19.02
C SER A 339 7.54 -3.21 -20.04
N GLN A 340 6.93 -2.03 -19.95
CA GLN A 340 7.25 -0.90 -20.82
C GLN A 340 8.68 -0.40 -20.59
N LEU A 341 9.13 -0.34 -19.34
CA LEU A 341 10.48 0.09 -18.99
C LEU A 341 11.52 -0.92 -19.49
N SER A 342 11.21 -2.23 -19.44
CA SER A 342 12.05 -3.28 -20.02
C SER A 342 12.25 -3.06 -21.52
N ALA A 343 11.16 -2.88 -22.27
CA ALA A 343 11.22 -2.62 -23.70
C ALA A 343 12.02 -1.33 -24.03
N ALA A 344 11.80 -0.25 -23.25
CA ALA A 344 12.55 0.99 -23.43
C ALA A 344 14.05 0.82 -23.11
N THR A 345 14.39 0.03 -22.10
CA THR A 345 15.79 -0.27 -21.75
C THR A 345 16.48 -1.08 -22.83
N GLU A 346 15.79 -2.05 -23.43
CA GLU A 346 16.32 -2.79 -24.59
C GLU A 346 16.54 -1.87 -25.80
N GLU A 347 15.62 -0.97 -26.10
CA GLU A 347 15.74 -0.01 -27.20
C GLU A 347 16.90 0.97 -26.96
N VAL A 348 17.07 1.46 -25.73
CA VAL A 348 18.20 2.34 -25.35
C VAL A 348 19.52 1.59 -25.51
N THR A 349 19.60 0.33 -25.09
CA THR A 349 20.79 -0.49 -25.24
C THR A 349 21.15 -0.69 -26.69
N ALA A 350 20.19 -1.09 -27.53
CA ALA A 350 20.39 -1.24 -28.96
C ALA A 350 20.84 0.08 -29.65
N SER A 351 20.23 1.19 -29.24
CA SER A 351 20.62 2.53 -29.73
C SER A 351 22.04 2.90 -29.32
N ALA A 352 22.45 2.60 -28.10
CA ALA A 352 23.82 2.86 -27.63
C ALA A 352 24.84 2.01 -28.38
N GLU A 353 24.56 0.75 -28.66
CA GLU A 353 25.39 -0.12 -29.47
C GLU A 353 25.54 0.41 -30.92
N GLN A 354 24.43 0.86 -31.50
CA GLN A 354 24.45 1.46 -32.83
C GLN A 354 25.30 2.74 -32.87
N VAL A 355 25.17 3.63 -31.89
CA VAL A 355 25.98 4.85 -31.79
C VAL A 355 27.45 4.51 -31.55
N HIS A 356 27.74 3.46 -30.76
CA HIS A 356 29.10 2.96 -30.57
C HIS A 356 29.72 2.54 -31.91
N THR A 357 29.02 1.74 -32.72
CA THR A 357 29.46 1.30 -34.03
C THR A 357 29.71 2.48 -34.98
N LEU A 358 28.76 3.46 -35.00
CA LEU A 358 28.92 4.69 -35.78
C LEU A 358 30.12 5.53 -35.34
N SER A 359 30.42 5.51 -34.03
CA SER A 359 31.60 6.20 -33.49
C SER A 359 32.91 5.53 -33.96
N GLU A 360 32.97 4.21 -34.01
CA GLU A 360 34.11 3.48 -34.56
C GLU A 360 34.31 3.79 -36.05
N GLU A 361 33.22 3.81 -36.84
CA GLU A 361 33.28 4.21 -38.25
C GLU A 361 33.77 5.66 -38.41
N ASN A 362 33.30 6.59 -37.55
CA ASN A 362 33.75 7.98 -37.56
C ASN A 362 35.25 8.11 -37.27
N LEU A 363 35.81 7.30 -36.36
CA LEU A 363 37.24 7.27 -36.07
C LEU A 363 38.05 6.79 -37.30
N ASP A 364 37.56 5.77 -38.01
CA ASP A 364 38.21 5.28 -39.24
C ASP A 364 38.16 6.34 -40.34
N VAL A 365 36.99 6.98 -40.54
CA VAL A 365 36.87 8.09 -41.51
C VAL A 365 37.78 9.27 -41.13
N ALA A 366 37.87 9.65 -39.87
CA ALA A 366 38.74 10.70 -39.39
C ALA A 366 40.21 10.39 -39.71
N LYS A 367 40.64 9.13 -39.53
CA LYS A 367 42.00 8.67 -39.88
C LYS A 367 42.25 8.72 -41.38
N GLN A 368 41.28 8.32 -42.21
CA GLN A 368 41.37 8.41 -43.67
C GLN A 368 41.49 9.85 -44.13
N VAL A 369 40.69 10.77 -43.57
CA VAL A 369 40.73 12.21 -43.89
C VAL A 369 42.05 12.82 -43.41
N GLN A 370 42.57 12.44 -42.25
CA GLN A 370 43.88 12.88 -41.76
C GLN A 370 44.99 12.52 -42.75
N ASN A 371 45.03 11.28 -43.25
CA ASN A 371 46.01 10.84 -44.25
C ASN A 371 45.89 11.62 -45.57
N ALA A 372 44.68 11.94 -46.00
CA ALA A 372 44.46 12.74 -47.20
C ALA A 372 44.92 14.19 -47.01
N VAL A 373 44.68 14.81 -45.88
CA VAL A 373 45.14 16.17 -45.54
C VAL A 373 46.66 16.24 -45.47
N GLU A 374 47.32 15.24 -44.86
CA GLU A 374 48.79 15.15 -44.83
C GLU A 374 49.37 15.04 -46.22
N LYS A 375 48.77 14.27 -47.13
CA LYS A 375 49.18 14.15 -48.53
C LYS A 375 49.01 15.48 -49.30
N ILE A 376 47.89 16.19 -49.05
CA ILE A 376 47.65 17.52 -49.60
C ILE A 376 48.69 18.50 -49.11
N HIS A 377 49.03 18.51 -47.83
CA HIS A 377 50.05 19.35 -47.23
C HIS A 377 51.45 19.09 -47.86
N SER A 378 51.84 17.81 -47.95
CA SER A 378 53.07 17.38 -48.57
C SER A 378 53.15 17.83 -50.05
N THR A 379 52.03 17.65 -50.79
CA THR A 379 51.99 18.08 -52.23
C THR A 379 52.17 19.60 -52.37
N ALA A 380 51.53 20.38 -51.47
CA ALA A 380 51.69 21.84 -51.46
C ALA A 380 53.14 22.25 -51.12
N ASP A 381 53.78 21.55 -50.19
CA ASP A 381 55.20 21.79 -49.86
C ASP A 381 56.19 21.47 -51.07
N ASP A 382 55.88 20.36 -51.74
CA ASP A 382 56.64 19.96 -52.93
C ASP A 382 56.45 20.98 -54.08
N ILE A 383 55.25 21.50 -54.31
CA ILE A 383 55.01 22.59 -55.29
C ILE A 383 55.85 23.81 -54.93
N LYS A 384 55.89 24.21 -53.67
CA LYS A 384 56.64 25.34 -53.16
C LYS A 384 58.16 25.13 -53.42
N LYS A 385 58.72 23.96 -53.13
CA LYS A 385 60.12 23.61 -53.39
C LYS A 385 60.39 23.62 -54.83
N PHE A 386 59.54 23.08 -55.71
CA PHE A 386 59.74 23.03 -57.15
C PHE A 386 59.78 24.43 -57.74
N LEU A 387 58.92 25.34 -57.28
CA LEU A 387 58.88 26.73 -57.74
C LEU A 387 60.06 27.57 -57.24
N GLN A 388 60.56 27.28 -56.02
CA GLN A 388 61.80 27.90 -55.53
C GLN A 388 63.05 27.48 -56.32
N ILE A 389 63.10 26.20 -56.73
CA ILE A 389 64.22 25.71 -57.62
C ILE A 389 64.08 26.32 -59.00
N GLY A 390 62.90 26.42 -59.60
CA GLY A 390 62.65 27.06 -60.87
C GLY A 390 63.05 28.55 -60.87
N ARG A 391 62.79 29.23 -59.74
CA ARG A 391 63.24 30.67 -59.59
C ARG A 391 64.74 30.86 -59.48
N ALA A 392 65.51 29.85 -59.07
CA ALA A 392 66.94 29.87 -58.92
C ALA A 392 67.63 29.60 -60.26
N HIS A 393 66.91 29.09 -61.27
CA HIS A 393 67.45 28.76 -62.63
C HIS A 393 66.99 29.73 -63.72
N VAL A 394 66.15 30.72 -63.41
CA VAL A 394 65.80 31.86 -64.28
C VAL A 394 66.50 33.10 -63.80
#